data_ec30f441e08008bcd1c24c53608b8f98
#
_entry.id   ec30f441e08008bcd1c24c53608b8f98
#
_cell.length_a   1.000
_cell.length_b   1.000
_cell.length_c   1.000
_cell.angle_alpha   90.00
_cell.angle_beta   90.00
_cell.angle_gamma   90.00
#
_symmetry.space_group_name_H-M   'P 1'
#
loop_
_entity.id
_entity.type
_entity.pdbx_description
1 polymer ?
#
loop_
_entity_poly.entity_id
_entity_poly.type
_entity_poly.pdbx_seq_one_letter_code
_entity_poly.pdbx_strand_id
1 'polypeptide(L)'
;MKLSSIFDAQLGDLLLPLAAGRAGSYRRYDWVAGQFAEEVVVEPVPLLVLEGVGSGAARFAPLVTVLVWVEAPYDLRMERGLARDGDTFAPYWEQWAQDEATLFAKERTRQRADVLIDGTGPRG
;
A
#
# COMPACT_ATOMS: atom_id res chain seq x y z
N MET A 1 2.94 -14.29 -7.40
CA MET A 1 1.61 -13.73 -7.08
C MET A 1 1.57 -12.26 -7.47
N LYS A 2 0.49 -11.81 -8.08
CA LYS A 2 0.36 -10.41 -8.49
C LYS A 2 0.17 -9.50 -7.28
N LEU A 3 0.70 -8.26 -7.34
CA LEU A 3 0.55 -7.27 -6.26
C LEU A 3 -0.90 -7.09 -5.81
N SER A 4 -1.83 -6.95 -6.77
CA SER A 4 -3.24 -6.78 -6.46
C SER A 4 -3.80 -7.92 -5.62
N SER A 5 -3.41 -9.16 -5.91
CA SER A 5 -3.88 -10.34 -5.17
C SER A 5 -3.36 -10.35 -3.73
N ILE A 6 -2.12 -9.92 -3.52
CA ILE A 6 -1.53 -9.83 -2.17
C ILE A 6 -2.28 -8.79 -1.34
N PHE A 7 -2.49 -7.60 -1.88
CA PHE A 7 -3.20 -6.53 -1.17
C PHE A 7 -4.66 -6.87 -0.92
N ASP A 8 -5.34 -7.48 -1.89
CA ASP A 8 -6.72 -7.94 -1.70
C ASP A 8 -6.82 -8.95 -0.56
N ALA A 9 -5.90 -9.91 -0.49
CA ALA A 9 -5.87 -10.90 0.58
C ALA A 9 -5.61 -10.27 1.96
N GLN A 10 -4.77 -9.21 2.01
CA GLN A 10 -4.48 -8.51 3.26
C GLN A 10 -5.64 -7.63 3.72
N LEU A 11 -6.30 -6.91 2.82
CA LEU A 11 -7.25 -5.87 3.18
C LEU A 11 -8.66 -6.39 3.48
N GLY A 12 -9.08 -7.49 2.86
CA GLY A 12 -10.44 -8.02 3.03
C GLY A 12 -10.76 -8.38 4.47
N ASP A 13 -9.91 -9.15 5.10
CA ASP A 13 -10.10 -9.60 6.49
C ASP A 13 -9.77 -8.52 7.52
N LEU A 14 -9.10 -7.46 7.11
CA LEU A 14 -8.77 -6.34 7.98
C LEU A 14 -9.89 -5.30 8.03
N LEU A 15 -10.30 -4.79 6.88
CA LEU A 15 -11.16 -3.60 6.82
C LEU A 15 -12.62 -3.87 7.11
N LEU A 16 -13.17 -4.99 6.64
CA LEU A 16 -14.59 -5.29 6.85
C LEU A 16 -14.94 -5.47 8.33
N PRO A 17 -14.21 -6.27 9.13
CA PRO A 17 -14.49 -6.36 10.56
C PRO A 17 -14.29 -5.02 11.29
N LEU A 18 -13.23 -4.27 10.96
CA LEU A 18 -12.99 -2.97 11.60
C LEU A 18 -14.10 -1.96 11.30
N ALA A 19 -14.64 -1.95 10.10
CA ALA A 19 -15.78 -1.11 9.73
C ALA A 19 -17.04 -1.46 10.52
N ALA A 20 -17.16 -2.70 10.98
CA ALA A 20 -18.26 -3.18 11.83
C ALA A 20 -17.97 -3.05 13.34
N GLY A 21 -16.88 -2.39 13.72
CA GLY A 21 -16.51 -2.20 15.14
C GLY A 21 -15.89 -3.42 15.79
N ARG A 22 -15.43 -4.39 14.99
CA ARG A 22 -14.77 -5.61 15.49
C ARG A 22 -13.30 -5.62 15.09
N ALA A 23 -12.48 -6.41 15.81
CA ALA A 23 -11.10 -6.65 15.45
C ALA A 23 -11.01 -7.26 14.04
N GLY A 24 -10.07 -6.74 13.25
CA GLY A 24 -9.70 -7.30 11.96
C GLY A 24 -8.34 -7.96 12.03
N SER A 25 -7.95 -8.65 10.95
CA SER A 25 -6.64 -9.27 10.88
C SER A 25 -6.12 -9.29 9.47
N TYR A 26 -4.82 -9.42 9.35
CA TYR A 26 -4.17 -9.66 8.06
C TYR A 26 -2.98 -10.57 8.26
N ARG A 27 -2.57 -11.27 7.19
CA ARG A 27 -1.32 -12.01 7.18
C ARG A 27 -0.24 -11.15 6.55
N ARG A 28 0.85 -10.94 7.28
CA ARG A 28 2.02 -10.23 6.74
C ARG A 28 2.56 -11.01 5.55
N TYR A 29 2.88 -10.32 4.48
CA TYR A 29 3.53 -10.93 3.33
C TYR A 29 5.04 -10.79 3.46
N ASP A 30 5.76 -11.91 3.37
CA ASP A 30 7.22 -11.93 3.39
C ASP A 30 7.73 -11.85 1.95
N TRP A 31 8.22 -10.68 1.58
CA TRP A 31 8.70 -10.40 0.22
C TRP A 31 9.99 -11.14 -0.12
N VAL A 32 10.80 -11.52 0.86
CA VAL A 32 12.02 -12.31 0.65
C VAL A 32 11.68 -13.77 0.40
N ALA A 33 10.80 -14.33 1.23
CA ALA A 33 10.35 -15.71 1.08
C ALA A 33 9.30 -15.89 -0.01
N GLY A 34 8.64 -14.82 -0.45
CA GLY A 34 7.60 -14.86 -1.45
C GLY A 34 6.32 -15.55 -0.97
N GLN A 35 6.00 -15.45 0.32
CA GLN A 35 4.84 -16.12 0.92
C GLN A 35 4.26 -15.33 2.08
N PHE A 36 3.01 -15.65 2.43
CA PHE A 36 2.40 -15.10 3.63
C PHE A 36 3.06 -15.68 4.89
N ALA A 37 3.19 -14.84 5.91
CA ALA A 37 3.79 -15.19 7.19
C ALA A 37 2.73 -15.17 8.31
N GLU A 38 3.06 -14.59 9.47
CA GLU A 38 2.18 -14.58 10.64
C GLU A 38 0.93 -13.72 10.46
N GLU A 39 -0.10 -14.06 11.21
CA GLU A 39 -1.31 -13.26 11.32
C GLU A 39 -1.11 -12.11 12.30
N VAL A 40 -1.54 -10.92 11.91
CA VAL A 40 -1.53 -9.72 12.76
C VAL A 40 -2.96 -9.30 13.02
N VAL A 41 -3.33 -9.23 14.30
CA VAL A 41 -4.65 -8.78 14.73
C VAL A 41 -4.63 -7.29 15.01
N VAL A 42 -5.63 -6.57 14.50
CA VAL A 42 -5.77 -5.12 14.68
C VAL A 42 -7.09 -4.85 15.39
N GLU A 43 -7.00 -4.25 16.59
CA GLU A 43 -8.19 -3.86 17.35
C GLU A 43 -8.81 -2.58 16.77
N PRO A 44 -10.13 -2.37 16.96
CA PRO A 44 -10.78 -1.14 16.56
C PRO A 44 -10.17 0.08 17.25
N VAL A 45 -9.94 1.14 16.48
CA VAL A 45 -9.38 2.41 16.95
C VAL A 45 -10.17 3.57 16.35
N PRO A 46 -10.19 4.76 17.01
CA PRO A 46 -10.92 5.92 16.49
C PRO A 46 -10.40 6.42 15.14
N LEU A 47 -9.09 6.28 14.90
CA LEU A 47 -8.45 6.66 13.64
C LEU A 47 -7.47 5.57 13.24
N LEU A 48 -7.67 5.03 12.04
CA LEU A 48 -6.75 4.08 11.44
C LEU A 48 -6.14 4.70 10.18
N VAL A 49 -4.82 4.68 10.08
CA VAL A 49 -4.11 5.04 8.87
C VAL A 49 -3.59 3.77 8.22
N LEU A 50 -4.03 3.53 6.99
CA LEU A 50 -3.57 2.41 6.18
C LEU A 50 -2.62 2.97 5.12
N GLU A 51 -1.37 2.50 5.09
CA GLU A 51 -0.42 2.94 4.09
C GLU A 51 0.09 1.77 3.26
N GLY A 52 0.45 2.05 2.03
CA GLY A 52 1.01 1.10 1.10
C GLY A 52 0.45 1.23 -0.30
N VAL A 53 1.10 0.58 -1.24
CA VAL A 53 0.78 0.68 -2.69
C VAL A 53 -0.65 0.26 -3.00
N GLY A 54 -1.15 -0.79 -2.39
CA GLY A 54 -2.50 -1.31 -2.63
C GLY A 54 -3.56 -0.76 -1.69
N SER A 55 -3.21 0.13 -0.76
CA SER A 55 -4.14 0.60 0.28
C SER A 55 -5.31 1.41 -0.27
N GLY A 56 -5.17 2.01 -1.44
CA GLY A 56 -6.20 2.80 -2.11
C GLY A 56 -7.04 2.02 -3.12
N ALA A 57 -7.12 0.71 -3.03
CA ALA A 57 -7.89 -0.11 -3.97
C ALA A 57 -9.36 0.34 -4.05
N ALA A 58 -9.89 0.41 -5.26
CA ALA A 58 -11.23 0.95 -5.52
C ALA A 58 -12.35 0.15 -4.81
N ARG A 59 -12.19 -1.15 -4.67
CA ARG A 59 -13.19 -2.01 -4.01
C ARG A 59 -13.41 -1.66 -2.53
N PHE A 60 -12.43 -1.02 -1.88
CA PHE A 60 -12.54 -0.61 -0.49
C PHE A 60 -12.89 0.87 -0.31
N ALA A 61 -13.12 1.59 -1.40
CA ALA A 61 -13.47 3.02 -1.36
C ALA A 61 -14.63 3.34 -0.40
N PRO A 62 -15.71 2.52 -0.32
CA PRO A 62 -16.79 2.80 0.63
C PRO A 62 -16.39 2.79 2.10
N LEU A 63 -15.25 2.17 2.44
CA LEU A 63 -14.75 2.05 3.82
C LEU A 63 -13.71 3.12 4.16
N VAL A 64 -13.26 3.88 3.16
CA VAL A 64 -12.20 4.89 3.31
C VAL A 64 -12.81 6.27 3.48
N THR A 65 -12.46 6.95 4.56
CA THR A 65 -12.93 8.31 4.81
C THR A 65 -12.16 9.34 3.98
N VAL A 66 -10.85 9.21 3.93
CA VAL A 66 -9.96 10.11 3.18
C VAL A 66 -8.90 9.28 2.47
N LEU A 67 -8.77 9.48 1.17
CA LEU A 67 -7.72 8.88 0.36
C LEU A 67 -6.66 9.94 0.05
N VAL A 68 -5.44 9.66 0.44
CA VAL A 68 -4.29 10.57 0.25
C VAL A 68 -3.33 9.94 -0.76
N TRP A 69 -2.94 10.72 -1.75
CA TRP A 69 -1.90 10.37 -2.71
C TRP A 69 -0.66 11.20 -2.46
N VAL A 70 0.47 10.55 -2.30
CA VAL A 70 1.78 11.21 -2.17
C VAL A 70 2.51 11.10 -3.49
N GLU A 71 2.81 12.24 -4.09
CA GLU A 71 3.45 12.35 -5.40
C GLU A 71 4.93 12.62 -5.26
N ALA A 72 5.75 11.86 -6.00
CA ALA A 72 7.18 12.15 -6.14
C ALA A 72 7.66 11.65 -7.51
N PRO A 73 8.63 12.33 -8.16
CA PRO A 73 9.20 11.88 -9.42
C PRO A 73 9.81 10.48 -9.33
N TYR A 74 9.79 9.75 -10.44
CA TYR A 74 10.31 8.39 -10.50
C TYR A 74 11.75 8.27 -9.98
N ASP A 75 12.64 9.16 -10.42
CA ASP A 75 14.06 9.12 -10.04
C ASP A 75 14.25 9.29 -8.54
N LEU A 76 13.50 10.21 -7.94
CA LEU A 76 13.54 10.45 -6.50
C LEU A 76 13.00 9.25 -5.71
N ARG A 77 11.92 8.63 -6.19
CA ARG A 77 11.37 7.43 -5.56
C ARG A 77 12.35 6.27 -5.62
N MET A 78 13.03 6.10 -6.77
CA MET A 78 14.06 5.08 -6.94
C MET A 78 15.23 5.31 -5.98
N GLU A 79 15.75 6.53 -5.92
CA GLU A 79 16.84 6.90 -5.01
C GLU A 79 16.49 6.57 -3.55
N ARG A 80 15.31 6.99 -3.12
CA ARG A 80 14.85 6.75 -1.74
C ARG A 80 14.63 5.27 -1.47
N GLY A 81 14.07 4.53 -2.41
CA GLY A 81 13.82 3.09 -2.30
C GLY A 81 15.12 2.31 -2.19
N LEU A 82 16.11 2.62 -3.02
CA LEU A 82 17.43 1.98 -2.98
C LEU A 82 18.20 2.33 -1.71
N ALA A 83 18.09 3.56 -1.23
CA ALA A 83 18.72 3.97 0.04
C ALA A 83 18.12 3.22 1.24
N ARG A 84 16.83 2.94 1.22
CA ARG A 84 16.12 2.23 2.29
C ARG A 84 16.37 0.72 2.23
N ASP A 85 16.23 0.11 1.05
CA ASP A 85 16.19 -1.35 0.89
C ASP A 85 17.54 -1.93 0.42
N GLY A 86 18.46 -1.08 -0.02
CA GLY A 86 19.82 -1.46 -0.41
C GLY A 86 19.93 -2.16 -1.75
N ASP A 87 21.11 -2.65 -2.04
CA ASP A 87 21.44 -3.24 -3.35
C ASP A 87 20.68 -4.54 -3.64
N THR A 88 20.21 -5.23 -2.63
CA THR A 88 19.44 -6.47 -2.78
C THR A 88 18.14 -6.22 -3.55
N PHE A 89 17.54 -5.06 -3.41
CA PHE A 89 16.29 -4.71 -4.09
C PHE A 89 16.53 -4.07 -5.47
N ALA A 90 17.72 -3.53 -5.73
CA ALA A 90 18.02 -2.81 -6.96
C ALA A 90 17.65 -3.56 -8.25
N PRO A 91 17.93 -4.88 -8.39
CA PRO A 91 17.56 -5.61 -9.61
C PRO A 91 16.06 -5.72 -9.85
N TYR A 92 15.25 -5.54 -8.82
CA TYR A 92 13.79 -5.71 -8.88
C TYR A 92 13.04 -4.38 -8.96
N TRP A 93 13.73 -3.26 -8.83
CA TRP A 93 13.10 -1.94 -8.75
C TRP A 93 12.24 -1.62 -9.98
N GLU A 94 12.77 -1.84 -11.16
CA GLU A 94 12.06 -1.50 -12.40
C GLU A 94 10.78 -2.31 -12.55
N GLN A 95 10.86 -3.62 -12.31
CA GLN A 95 9.68 -4.48 -12.34
C GLN A 95 8.65 -4.06 -11.30
N TRP A 96 9.08 -3.75 -10.10
CA TRP A 96 8.21 -3.23 -9.04
C TRP A 96 7.53 -1.93 -9.47
N ALA A 97 8.28 -0.99 -10.04
CA ALA A 97 7.73 0.28 -10.49
C ALA A 97 6.69 0.11 -11.62
N GLN A 98 6.91 -0.84 -12.52
CA GLN A 98 5.95 -1.17 -13.57
C GLN A 98 4.67 -1.79 -13.00
N ASP A 99 4.80 -2.73 -12.09
CA ASP A 99 3.66 -3.39 -11.43
C ASP A 99 2.82 -2.38 -10.65
N GLU A 100 3.48 -1.48 -9.94
CA GLU A 100 2.87 -0.38 -9.20
C GLU A 100 2.12 0.57 -10.13
N ALA A 101 2.74 0.99 -11.23
CA ALA A 101 2.12 1.87 -12.22
C ALA A 101 0.88 1.22 -12.85
N THR A 102 0.94 -0.07 -13.16
CA THR A 102 -0.18 -0.83 -13.69
C THR A 102 -1.34 -0.88 -12.70
N LEU A 103 -1.05 -1.13 -11.43
CA LEU A 103 -2.05 -1.17 -10.37
C LEU A 103 -2.73 0.19 -10.20
N PHE A 104 -1.95 1.27 -10.11
CA PHE A 104 -2.48 2.62 -9.95
C PHE A 104 -3.34 3.07 -11.14
N ALA A 105 -2.94 2.70 -12.36
CA ALA A 105 -3.72 3.01 -13.55
C ALA A 105 -5.05 2.26 -13.55
N LYS A 106 -5.04 0.97 -13.24
CA LYS A 106 -6.25 0.14 -13.16
C LYS A 106 -7.21 0.65 -12.08
N GLU A 107 -6.70 0.95 -10.90
CA GLU A 107 -7.49 1.38 -9.75
C GLU A 107 -7.82 2.87 -9.78
N ARG A 108 -7.19 3.65 -10.65
CA ARG A 108 -7.33 5.10 -10.74
C ARG A 108 -7.11 5.79 -9.39
N THR A 109 -6.13 5.33 -8.65
CA THR A 109 -5.91 5.74 -7.26
C THR A 109 -5.63 7.22 -7.14
N ARG A 110 -4.72 7.76 -7.97
CA ARG A 110 -4.40 9.18 -7.96
C ARG A 110 -5.61 10.05 -8.29
N GLN A 111 -6.41 9.66 -9.28
CA GLN A 111 -7.59 10.41 -9.73
C GLN A 111 -8.70 10.42 -8.66
N ARG A 112 -8.80 9.36 -7.85
CA ARG A 112 -9.78 9.25 -6.78
C ARG A 112 -9.35 9.89 -5.47
N ALA A 113 -8.08 10.27 -5.34
CA ALA A 113 -7.55 10.84 -4.10
C ALA A 113 -8.27 12.14 -3.72
N ASP A 114 -8.56 12.28 -2.44
CA ASP A 114 -9.14 13.48 -1.85
C ASP A 114 -8.08 14.55 -1.61
N VAL A 115 -6.85 14.12 -1.33
CA VAL A 115 -5.71 15.00 -1.02
C VAL A 115 -4.49 14.55 -1.81
N LEU A 116 -3.81 15.50 -2.45
CA LEU A 116 -2.52 15.28 -3.10
C LEU A 116 -1.43 15.95 -2.28
N ILE A 117 -0.41 15.19 -1.92
CA ILE A 117 0.74 15.70 -1.14
C ILE A 117 1.98 15.64 -2.04
N ASP A 118 2.73 16.76 -2.06
CA ASP A 118 4.04 16.80 -2.71
C ASP A 118 5.07 16.12 -1.81
N GLY A 119 5.52 14.95 -2.25
CA GLY A 119 6.52 14.14 -1.55
C GLY A 119 7.97 14.51 -1.83
N THR A 120 8.23 15.62 -2.56
CA THR A 120 9.60 16.02 -2.93
C THR A 120 10.34 16.77 -1.82
N GLY A 121 9.63 17.21 -0.79
CA GLY A 121 10.22 17.93 0.33
C GLY A 121 11.17 17.09 1.18
N PRO A 122 11.94 17.72 2.08
CA PRO A 122 12.82 16.99 2.99
C PRO A 122 12.00 16.08 3.90
N ARG A 123 12.51 14.88 4.15
CA ARG A 123 11.93 14.00 5.17
C ARG A 123 12.15 14.62 6.54
N GLY A 124 11.06 14.85 7.22
CA GLY A 124 11.10 15.28 8.61
C GLY A 124 11.61 14.20 9.55
#